data_3bc813e614707c756e4d3670dbe304eb
#
_entry.id   3bc813e614707c756e4d3670dbe304eb
#
_cell.length_a   1.000
_cell.length_b   1.000
_cell.length_c   1.000
_cell.angle_alpha   90.00
_cell.angle_beta   90.00
_cell.angle_gamma   90.00
#
_symmetry.space_group_name_H-M   'P 1'
#
loop_
_entity.id
_entity.type
_entity.pdbx_description
1 polymer ?
#
loop_
_entity_poly.entity_id
_entity_poly.type
_entity_poly.pdbx_seq_one_letter_code
_entity_poly.pdbx_strand_id
1 'polypeptide(L)'
;MAILVTGGAGYIGSHTCFELIEAGHEVVALDTLDNGHAEALARVAQITGRAVPLVEADVRDADRVEQVLRAHGVTAVIHFAGLKAVGESVAAPLRYYDVNVGGTLRLCEAMQAAGVKTLVFSSSATVYGTPETLPLTESHRLAPENPYGHTKAATEQMLRDLHASDPSWTVILLRYFNPVGAHASGRIGEDPKGVPNNLMPYVAQVATGRRPELRVFGDDYATRDGTGERDYIHVVDLARGHVRALEALTAPQCTTVNLGTGMAYSVLEVVEAFGRAAGRPIPYAIHPRRPGDLACYYADPSAADRLMGWRAEHDLDAMCRDVWAWQSANPDGYRGNG
;
A
#
# COMPACT_ATOMS: atom_id res chain seq x y z
N MET A 1 13.07 -10.69 -15.03
CA MET A 1 12.68 -11.67 -14.00
C MET A 1 11.19 -11.90 -14.10
N ALA A 2 10.70 -13.09 -13.76
CA ALA A 2 9.27 -13.32 -13.60
C ALA A 2 8.90 -13.08 -12.13
N ILE A 3 7.95 -12.21 -11.87
CA ILE A 3 7.57 -11.72 -10.53
C ILE A 3 6.11 -12.01 -10.27
N LEU A 4 5.81 -12.68 -9.15
CA LEU A 4 4.45 -12.84 -8.66
C LEU A 4 4.08 -11.64 -7.78
N VAL A 5 2.97 -10.98 -8.10
CA VAL A 5 2.39 -9.91 -7.29
C VAL A 5 1.10 -10.44 -6.67
N THR A 6 1.12 -10.77 -5.38
CA THR A 6 -0.09 -11.15 -4.67
C THR A 6 -0.85 -9.92 -4.23
N GLY A 7 -2.17 -9.93 -4.30
CA GLY A 7 -2.97 -8.71 -4.17
C GLY A 7 -2.81 -7.78 -5.39
N GLY A 8 -2.44 -8.37 -6.55
CA GLY A 8 -2.05 -7.63 -7.75
C GLY A 8 -3.19 -6.86 -8.42
N ALA A 9 -4.44 -7.25 -8.19
CA ALA A 9 -5.63 -6.53 -8.68
C ALA A 9 -6.09 -5.40 -7.74
N GLY A 10 -5.41 -5.23 -6.59
CA GLY A 10 -5.66 -4.15 -5.64
C GLY A 10 -5.03 -2.82 -6.08
N TYR A 11 -5.27 -1.76 -5.28
CA TYR A 11 -4.79 -0.41 -5.56
C TYR A 11 -3.27 -0.33 -5.74
N ILE A 12 -2.49 -0.70 -4.71
CA ILE A 12 -1.02 -0.64 -4.77
C ILE A 12 -0.49 -1.72 -5.73
N GLY A 13 -1.10 -2.92 -5.70
CA GLY A 13 -0.69 -4.05 -6.54
C GLY A 13 -0.75 -3.74 -8.03
N SER A 14 -1.83 -3.13 -8.52
CA SER A 14 -1.99 -2.79 -9.94
C SER A 14 -0.99 -1.72 -10.41
N HIS A 15 -0.71 -0.70 -9.58
CA HIS A 15 0.35 0.27 -9.88
C HIS A 15 1.73 -0.36 -9.87
N THR A 16 1.98 -1.31 -8.96
CA THR A 16 3.26 -2.04 -8.92
C THR A 16 3.40 -2.97 -10.13
N CYS A 17 2.31 -3.63 -10.58
CA CYS A 17 2.33 -4.39 -11.84
C CYS A 17 2.70 -3.49 -13.03
N PHE A 18 2.16 -2.27 -13.07
CA PHE A 18 2.51 -1.29 -14.09
C PHE A 18 4.01 -0.94 -14.07
N GLU A 19 4.55 -0.52 -12.94
CA GLU A 19 5.95 -0.10 -12.81
C GLU A 19 6.93 -1.27 -13.06
N LEU A 20 6.58 -2.51 -12.67
CA LEU A 20 7.36 -3.71 -12.98
C LEU A 20 7.44 -3.98 -14.49
N ILE A 21 6.33 -3.80 -15.20
CA ILE A 21 6.27 -3.97 -16.66
C ILE A 21 7.13 -2.91 -17.36
N GLU A 22 7.03 -1.64 -16.93
CA GLU A 22 7.86 -0.54 -17.45
C GLU A 22 9.36 -0.78 -17.18
N ALA A 23 9.70 -1.40 -16.06
CA ALA A 23 11.07 -1.83 -15.73
C ALA A 23 11.53 -3.10 -16.51
N GLY A 24 10.69 -3.65 -17.38
CA GLY A 24 11.04 -4.78 -18.24
C GLY A 24 10.87 -6.16 -17.61
N HIS A 25 10.17 -6.26 -16.46
CA HIS A 25 9.89 -7.55 -15.81
C HIS A 25 8.68 -8.26 -16.43
N GLU A 26 8.63 -9.58 -16.27
CA GLU A 26 7.43 -10.37 -16.49
C GLU A 26 6.63 -10.42 -15.18
N VAL A 27 5.32 -10.19 -15.25
CA VAL A 27 4.47 -10.05 -14.07
C VAL A 27 3.31 -11.02 -14.16
N VAL A 28 3.06 -11.71 -13.05
CA VAL A 28 1.85 -12.51 -12.82
C VAL A 28 1.17 -11.97 -11.57
N ALA A 29 -0.12 -11.71 -11.63
CA ALA A 29 -0.92 -11.28 -10.50
C ALA A 29 -1.68 -12.46 -9.90
N LEU A 30 -1.76 -12.52 -8.57
CA LEU A 30 -2.62 -13.44 -7.83
C LEU A 30 -3.50 -12.62 -6.88
N ASP A 31 -4.81 -12.82 -6.95
CA ASP A 31 -5.78 -12.05 -6.16
C ASP A 31 -7.06 -12.85 -5.97
N THR A 32 -7.75 -12.70 -4.85
CA THR A 32 -9.09 -13.29 -4.63
C THR A 32 -10.20 -12.47 -5.27
N LEU A 33 -9.92 -11.25 -5.67
CA LEU A 33 -10.88 -10.24 -6.14
C LEU A 33 -11.95 -9.82 -5.10
N ASP A 34 -11.77 -10.17 -3.84
CA ASP A 34 -12.66 -9.73 -2.75
C ASP A 34 -12.69 -8.20 -2.64
N ASN A 35 -11.53 -7.57 -2.76
CA ASN A 35 -11.37 -6.12 -2.70
C ASN A 35 -10.63 -5.52 -3.92
N GLY A 36 -9.97 -6.37 -4.72
CA GLY A 36 -9.35 -6.02 -5.99
C GLY A 36 -10.35 -6.00 -7.14
N HIS A 37 -9.90 -5.46 -8.28
CA HIS A 37 -10.66 -5.38 -9.52
C HIS A 37 -9.84 -5.92 -10.69
N ALA A 38 -10.30 -6.99 -11.35
CA ALA A 38 -9.64 -7.51 -12.56
C ALA A 38 -9.48 -6.44 -13.66
N GLU A 39 -10.44 -5.48 -13.71
CA GLU A 39 -10.39 -4.34 -14.62
C GLU A 39 -9.16 -3.46 -14.41
N ALA A 40 -8.63 -3.35 -13.18
CA ALA A 40 -7.39 -2.60 -12.92
C ALA A 40 -6.22 -3.18 -13.74
N LEU A 41 -6.08 -4.50 -13.77
CA LEU A 41 -5.04 -5.19 -14.55
C LEU A 41 -5.31 -5.13 -16.06
N ALA A 42 -6.57 -5.19 -16.48
CA ALA A 42 -6.93 -4.99 -17.88
C ALA A 42 -6.51 -3.59 -18.36
N ARG A 43 -6.71 -2.56 -17.54
CA ARG A 43 -6.26 -1.19 -17.85
C ARG A 43 -4.73 -1.04 -17.80
N VAL A 44 -4.05 -1.73 -16.87
CA VAL A 44 -2.57 -1.81 -16.92
C VAL A 44 -2.12 -2.38 -18.27
N ALA A 45 -2.73 -3.47 -18.73
CA ALA A 45 -2.41 -4.07 -20.02
C ALA A 45 -2.66 -3.11 -21.20
N GLN A 46 -3.75 -2.34 -21.16
CA GLN A 46 -4.05 -1.34 -22.19
C GLN A 46 -3.07 -0.16 -22.21
N ILE A 47 -2.53 0.23 -21.04
CA ILE A 47 -1.57 1.34 -20.94
C ILE A 47 -0.19 0.87 -21.42
N THR A 48 0.26 -0.31 -20.97
CA THR A 48 1.62 -0.84 -21.24
C THR A 48 1.73 -1.62 -22.57
N GLY A 49 0.60 -2.02 -23.16
CA GLY A 49 0.58 -2.94 -24.30
C GLY A 49 0.96 -4.39 -23.94
N ARG A 50 1.11 -4.72 -22.65
CA ARG A 50 1.53 -6.04 -22.15
C ARG A 50 0.50 -6.61 -21.19
N ALA A 51 0.02 -7.82 -21.47
CA ALA A 51 -0.94 -8.50 -20.61
C ALA A 51 -0.32 -8.86 -19.25
N VAL A 52 -1.11 -8.73 -18.18
CA VAL A 52 -0.81 -9.23 -16.84
C VAL A 52 -1.68 -10.47 -16.59
N PRO A 53 -1.13 -11.69 -16.65
CA PRO A 53 -1.86 -12.89 -16.27
C PRO A 53 -2.39 -12.74 -14.85
N LEU A 54 -3.71 -12.92 -14.66
CA LEU A 54 -4.36 -12.91 -13.37
C LEU A 54 -4.75 -14.34 -12.99
N VAL A 55 -4.28 -14.78 -11.84
CA VAL A 55 -4.71 -16.03 -11.21
C VAL A 55 -5.64 -15.69 -10.04
N GLU A 56 -6.91 -16.04 -10.17
CA GLU A 56 -7.86 -15.91 -9.07
C GLU A 56 -7.62 -17.04 -8.08
N ALA A 57 -7.02 -16.71 -6.94
CA ALA A 57 -6.67 -17.65 -5.88
C ALA A 57 -6.42 -16.93 -4.55
N ASP A 58 -6.54 -17.69 -3.46
CA ASP A 58 -6.20 -17.24 -2.12
C ASP A 58 -4.75 -17.64 -1.79
N VAL A 59 -3.97 -16.73 -1.20
CA VAL A 59 -2.59 -17.02 -0.77
C VAL A 59 -2.52 -18.10 0.33
N ARG A 60 -3.64 -18.40 1.00
CA ARG A 60 -3.73 -19.48 1.98
C ARG A 60 -3.75 -20.88 1.34
N ASP A 61 -4.01 -20.97 0.03
CA ASP A 61 -3.90 -22.21 -0.75
C ASP A 61 -2.46 -22.40 -1.25
N ALA A 62 -1.61 -22.95 -0.37
CA ALA A 62 -0.18 -23.12 -0.65
C ALA A 62 0.07 -23.97 -1.90
N ASP A 63 -0.72 -25.02 -2.14
CA ASP A 63 -0.57 -25.91 -3.30
C ASP A 63 -0.83 -25.14 -4.60
N ARG A 64 -1.87 -24.30 -4.60
CA ARG A 64 -2.20 -23.45 -5.75
C ARG A 64 -1.13 -22.40 -5.99
N VAL A 65 -0.62 -21.78 -4.94
CA VAL A 65 0.47 -20.78 -5.03
C VAL A 65 1.73 -21.44 -5.57
N GLU A 66 2.13 -22.62 -5.08
CA GLU A 66 3.29 -23.36 -5.59
C GLU A 66 3.14 -23.69 -7.09
N GLN A 67 1.97 -24.15 -7.52
CA GLN A 67 1.69 -24.40 -8.94
C GLN A 67 1.91 -23.13 -9.79
N VAL A 68 1.43 -21.98 -9.33
CA VAL A 68 1.59 -20.70 -10.02
C VAL A 68 3.08 -20.30 -10.11
N LEU A 69 3.81 -20.41 -9.00
CA LEU A 69 5.24 -20.10 -8.96
C LEU A 69 6.02 -20.93 -9.99
N ARG A 70 5.77 -22.24 -10.05
CA ARG A 70 6.43 -23.15 -11.00
C ARG A 70 5.98 -22.92 -12.44
N ALA A 71 4.69 -22.81 -12.69
CA ALA A 71 4.13 -22.66 -14.04
C ALA A 71 4.62 -21.40 -14.77
N HIS A 72 4.86 -20.32 -14.02
CA HIS A 72 5.31 -19.04 -14.56
C HIS A 72 6.83 -18.79 -14.38
N GLY A 73 7.58 -19.76 -13.86
CA GLY A 73 9.02 -19.60 -13.62
C GLY A 73 9.34 -18.41 -12.72
N VAL A 74 8.50 -18.17 -11.69
CA VAL A 74 8.64 -17.03 -10.79
C VAL A 74 9.95 -17.10 -10.04
N THR A 75 10.65 -15.99 -9.94
CA THR A 75 11.93 -15.85 -9.24
C THR A 75 11.86 -14.97 -8.00
N ALA A 76 10.83 -14.13 -7.89
CA ALA A 76 10.61 -13.25 -6.76
C ALA A 76 9.11 -13.00 -6.54
N VAL A 77 8.74 -12.68 -5.31
CA VAL A 77 7.35 -12.35 -4.93
C VAL A 77 7.30 -10.96 -4.30
N ILE A 78 6.32 -10.16 -4.73
CA ILE A 78 5.90 -8.95 -4.01
C ILE A 78 4.53 -9.25 -3.39
N HIS A 79 4.46 -9.17 -2.07
CA HIS A 79 3.31 -9.63 -1.30
C HIS A 79 2.48 -8.48 -0.75
N PHE A 80 1.37 -8.14 -1.43
CA PHE A 80 0.37 -7.17 -0.99
C PHE A 80 -0.90 -7.82 -0.43
N ALA A 81 -1.19 -9.07 -0.77
CA ALA A 81 -2.41 -9.73 -0.34
C ALA A 81 -2.56 -9.67 1.18
N GLY A 82 -3.69 -9.14 1.63
CA GLY A 82 -3.99 -8.99 3.06
C GLY A 82 -5.10 -7.97 3.31
N LEU A 83 -5.72 -8.09 4.48
CA LEU A 83 -6.72 -7.15 4.97
C LEU A 83 -6.04 -5.93 5.58
N LYS A 84 -6.57 -4.70 5.31
CA LYS A 84 -5.90 -3.44 5.70
C LYS A 84 -6.76 -2.49 6.54
N ALA A 85 -8.05 -2.76 6.74
CA ALA A 85 -8.95 -1.84 7.42
C ALA A 85 -8.81 -1.92 8.94
N VAL A 86 -8.22 -0.89 9.56
CA VAL A 86 -7.94 -0.85 11.02
C VAL A 86 -9.22 -1.07 11.82
N GLY A 87 -10.33 -0.36 11.51
CA GLY A 87 -11.58 -0.52 12.24
C GLY A 87 -12.17 -1.93 12.13
N GLU A 88 -12.12 -2.56 10.95
CA GLU A 88 -12.56 -3.94 10.76
C GLU A 88 -11.68 -4.92 11.55
N SER A 89 -10.38 -4.65 11.65
CA SER A 89 -9.47 -5.52 12.39
C SER A 89 -9.83 -5.63 13.88
N VAL A 90 -10.34 -4.55 14.46
CA VAL A 90 -10.82 -4.55 15.84
C VAL A 90 -12.09 -5.39 16.00
N ALA A 91 -13.00 -5.32 15.03
CA ALA A 91 -14.25 -6.08 15.04
C ALA A 91 -14.06 -7.57 14.71
N ALA A 92 -13.08 -7.92 13.87
CA ALA A 92 -12.85 -9.29 13.38
C ALA A 92 -11.36 -9.71 13.44
N PRO A 93 -10.70 -9.69 14.62
CA PRO A 93 -9.25 -9.87 14.71
C PRO A 93 -8.78 -11.24 14.19
N LEU A 94 -9.51 -12.32 14.47
CA LEU A 94 -9.12 -13.67 14.03
C LEU A 94 -9.04 -13.77 12.50
N ARG A 95 -9.96 -13.13 11.77
CA ARG A 95 -9.92 -13.06 10.30
C ARG A 95 -8.65 -12.35 9.82
N TYR A 96 -8.22 -11.30 10.50
CA TYR A 96 -6.99 -10.58 10.17
C TYR A 96 -5.74 -11.42 10.41
N TYR A 97 -5.68 -12.18 11.52
CA TYR A 97 -4.58 -13.10 11.76
C TYR A 97 -4.55 -14.25 10.74
N ASP A 98 -5.70 -14.84 10.44
CA ASP A 98 -5.79 -15.94 9.47
C ASP A 98 -5.32 -15.49 8.06
N VAL A 99 -5.83 -14.36 7.58
CA VAL A 99 -5.50 -13.86 6.23
C VAL A 99 -4.09 -13.28 6.18
N ASN A 100 -3.70 -12.40 7.12
CA ASN A 100 -2.44 -11.66 7.01
C ASN A 100 -1.24 -12.51 7.47
N VAL A 101 -1.34 -13.17 8.61
CA VAL A 101 -0.25 -14.00 9.15
C VAL A 101 -0.30 -15.40 8.55
N GLY A 102 -1.45 -16.06 8.61
CA GLY A 102 -1.66 -17.39 8.04
C GLY A 102 -1.42 -17.42 6.54
N GLY A 103 -1.93 -16.43 5.80
CA GLY A 103 -1.71 -16.30 4.36
C GLY A 103 -0.24 -16.13 4.01
N THR A 104 0.50 -15.26 4.73
CA THR A 104 1.94 -15.11 4.49
C THR A 104 2.73 -16.38 4.85
N LEU A 105 2.34 -17.09 5.91
CA LEU A 105 2.94 -18.38 6.25
C LEU A 105 2.80 -19.37 5.10
N ARG A 106 1.59 -19.56 4.57
CA ARG A 106 1.32 -20.47 3.43
C ARG A 106 2.05 -20.05 2.16
N LEU A 107 2.14 -18.73 1.90
CA LEU A 107 2.94 -18.20 0.80
C LEU A 107 4.41 -18.59 0.95
N CYS A 108 5.01 -18.44 2.14
CA CYS A 108 6.41 -18.82 2.38
C CYS A 108 6.64 -20.32 2.23
N GLU A 109 5.71 -21.17 2.66
CA GLU A 109 5.76 -22.63 2.44
C GLU A 109 5.76 -22.97 0.94
N ALA A 110 4.85 -22.37 0.16
CA ALA A 110 4.79 -22.53 -1.29
C ALA A 110 6.07 -22.02 -1.99
N MET A 111 6.59 -20.86 -1.57
CA MET A 111 7.85 -20.31 -2.10
C MET A 111 9.03 -21.24 -1.81
N GLN A 112 9.12 -21.76 -0.59
CA GLN A 112 10.17 -22.71 -0.21
C GLN A 112 10.09 -24.01 -1.04
N ALA A 113 8.89 -24.58 -1.23
CA ALA A 113 8.68 -25.76 -2.05
C ALA A 113 9.04 -25.52 -3.52
N ALA A 114 8.74 -24.32 -4.06
CA ALA A 114 9.08 -23.93 -5.42
C ALA A 114 10.56 -23.51 -5.60
N GLY A 115 11.33 -23.33 -4.52
CA GLY A 115 12.71 -22.84 -4.56
C GLY A 115 12.84 -21.33 -4.78
N VAL A 116 11.76 -20.56 -4.57
CA VAL A 116 11.73 -19.09 -4.67
C VAL A 116 12.03 -18.49 -3.31
N LYS A 117 13.10 -17.72 -3.19
CA LYS A 117 13.60 -17.20 -1.90
C LYS A 117 13.72 -15.68 -1.84
N THR A 118 13.14 -14.95 -2.78
CA THR A 118 13.10 -13.48 -2.77
C THR A 118 11.69 -12.99 -2.52
N LEU A 119 11.49 -12.31 -1.39
CA LEU A 119 10.20 -11.79 -0.94
C LEU A 119 10.30 -10.32 -0.57
N VAL A 120 9.51 -9.47 -1.23
CA VAL A 120 9.23 -8.10 -0.82
C VAL A 120 7.88 -8.08 -0.12
N PHE A 121 7.88 -7.76 1.16
CA PHE A 121 6.68 -7.76 1.99
C PHE A 121 6.14 -6.35 2.21
N SER A 122 4.86 -6.19 1.93
CA SER A 122 4.05 -5.02 2.24
C SER A 122 3.81 -4.92 3.75
N SER A 123 4.73 -4.26 4.47
CA SER A 123 4.50 -3.90 5.86
C SER A 123 3.82 -2.52 5.95
N SER A 124 3.71 -1.97 7.14
CA SER A 124 3.00 -0.73 7.40
C SER A 124 3.66 0.04 8.54
N ALA A 125 3.64 1.35 8.46
CA ALA A 125 4.04 2.21 9.56
C ALA A 125 3.20 2.00 10.84
N THR A 126 2.00 1.41 10.74
CA THR A 126 1.18 1.07 11.92
C THR A 126 1.84 0.11 12.91
N VAL A 127 2.94 -0.56 12.50
CA VAL A 127 3.75 -1.40 13.41
C VAL A 127 4.45 -0.61 14.51
N TYR A 128 4.68 0.70 14.29
CA TYR A 128 5.35 1.54 15.28
C TYR A 128 4.43 1.94 16.46
N GLY A 129 3.10 2.05 16.21
CA GLY A 129 2.16 2.59 17.20
C GLY A 129 2.39 4.07 17.46
N THR A 130 2.17 4.52 18.71
CA THR A 130 2.40 5.91 19.11
C THR A 130 3.90 6.20 19.18
N PRO A 131 4.42 7.15 18.37
CA PRO A 131 5.84 7.45 18.30
C PRO A 131 6.32 8.20 19.55
N GLU A 132 7.49 7.82 20.07
CA GLU A 132 8.19 8.57 21.13
C GLU A 132 8.88 9.82 20.56
N THR A 133 9.38 9.71 19.36
CA THR A 133 10.06 10.80 18.62
C THR A 133 9.70 10.75 17.14
N LEU A 134 9.87 11.86 16.45
CA LEU A 134 9.69 12.01 15.00
C LEU A 134 10.94 12.68 14.38
N PRO A 135 11.29 12.37 13.13
CA PRO A 135 10.67 11.39 12.22
C PRO A 135 10.88 9.94 12.64
N LEU A 136 10.00 9.03 12.15
CA LEU A 136 10.10 7.59 12.41
C LEU A 136 11.20 6.96 11.56
N THR A 137 12.19 6.34 12.22
CA THR A 137 13.22 5.51 11.59
C THR A 137 12.92 4.03 11.76
N GLU A 138 13.59 3.16 10.99
CA GLU A 138 13.40 1.71 11.06
C GLU A 138 13.81 1.10 12.41
N SER A 139 14.63 1.81 13.19
CA SER A 139 15.10 1.40 14.52
C SER A 139 14.10 1.71 15.64
N HIS A 140 13.03 2.45 15.37
CA HIS A 140 11.98 2.71 16.36
C HIS A 140 11.36 1.42 16.87
N ARG A 141 10.99 1.42 18.15
CA ARG A 141 10.30 0.31 18.78
C ARG A 141 9.01 -0.02 18.03
N LEU A 142 8.72 -1.31 17.88
CA LEU A 142 7.45 -1.79 17.37
C LEU A 142 6.46 -1.95 18.54
N ALA A 143 5.40 -1.19 18.52
CA ALA A 143 4.36 -1.17 19.55
C ALA A 143 2.96 -0.94 18.93
N PRO A 144 2.53 -1.83 18.01
CA PRO A 144 1.24 -1.66 17.33
C PRO A 144 0.09 -1.61 18.33
N GLU A 145 -0.94 -0.80 18.04
CA GLU A 145 -2.07 -0.52 18.95
C GLU A 145 -3.40 -1.11 18.45
N ASN A 146 -3.38 -1.81 17.33
CA ASN A 146 -4.57 -2.43 16.75
C ASN A 146 -4.24 -3.77 16.09
N PRO A 147 -5.23 -4.68 15.91
CA PRO A 147 -4.97 -6.01 15.37
C PRO A 147 -4.33 -6.01 13.97
N TYR A 148 -4.66 -5.06 13.09
CA TYR A 148 -3.99 -4.93 11.80
C TYR A 148 -2.48 -4.68 11.98
N GLY A 149 -2.09 -3.70 12.79
CA GLY A 149 -0.68 -3.43 13.11
C GLY A 149 0.01 -4.64 13.76
N HIS A 150 -0.68 -5.32 14.69
CA HIS A 150 -0.17 -6.56 15.31
C HIS A 150 0.08 -7.64 14.27
N THR A 151 -0.82 -7.85 13.29
CA THR A 151 -0.59 -8.85 12.23
C THR A 151 0.61 -8.50 11.36
N LYS A 152 0.83 -7.22 11.03
CA LYS A 152 2.01 -6.80 10.27
C LYS A 152 3.29 -7.00 11.06
N ALA A 153 3.34 -6.63 12.34
CA ALA A 153 4.50 -6.85 13.20
C ALA A 153 4.80 -8.35 13.41
N ALA A 154 3.77 -9.18 13.62
CA ALA A 154 3.92 -10.63 13.75
C ALA A 154 4.48 -11.25 12.45
N THR A 155 4.00 -10.79 11.29
CA THR A 155 4.52 -11.24 9.99
C THR A 155 5.97 -10.80 9.78
N GLU A 156 6.34 -9.57 10.12
CA GLU A 156 7.74 -9.14 10.07
C GLU A 156 8.64 -10.03 10.92
N GLN A 157 8.20 -10.39 12.15
CA GLN A 157 8.99 -11.27 13.01
C GLN A 157 9.12 -12.66 12.40
N MET A 158 8.03 -13.26 11.92
CA MET A 158 8.04 -14.56 11.24
C MET A 158 9.02 -14.57 10.06
N LEU A 159 9.04 -13.50 9.25
CA LEU A 159 9.94 -13.41 8.10
C LEU A 159 11.41 -13.22 8.50
N ARG A 160 11.69 -12.54 9.62
CA ARG A 160 13.06 -12.47 10.21
C ARG A 160 13.52 -13.84 10.68
N ASP A 161 12.64 -14.60 11.35
CA ASP A 161 12.93 -15.95 11.82
C ASP A 161 13.15 -16.92 10.65
N LEU A 162 12.38 -16.77 9.55
CA LEU A 162 12.57 -17.51 8.31
C LEU A 162 13.97 -17.27 7.72
N HIS A 163 14.40 -16.02 7.58
CA HIS A 163 15.74 -15.68 7.10
C HIS A 163 16.82 -16.18 8.08
N ALA A 164 16.61 -16.08 9.39
CA ALA A 164 17.57 -16.57 10.39
C ALA A 164 17.75 -18.10 10.32
N SER A 165 16.69 -18.84 10.02
CA SER A 165 16.72 -20.30 9.85
C SER A 165 17.36 -20.75 8.53
N ASP A 166 17.21 -19.94 7.48
CA ASP A 166 17.79 -20.17 6.17
C ASP A 166 18.28 -18.84 5.56
N PRO A 167 19.57 -18.50 5.78
CA PRO A 167 20.15 -17.25 5.32
C PRO A 167 20.21 -17.05 3.79
N SER A 168 19.77 -18.04 2.99
CA SER A 168 19.66 -17.89 1.53
C SER A 168 18.43 -17.09 1.08
N TRP A 169 17.51 -16.78 1.99
CA TRP A 169 16.38 -15.93 1.70
C TRP A 169 16.79 -14.46 1.58
N THR A 170 16.20 -13.77 0.62
CA THR A 170 16.17 -12.31 0.53
C THR A 170 14.78 -11.84 0.96
N VAL A 171 14.70 -11.20 2.13
CA VAL A 171 13.45 -10.67 2.70
C VAL A 171 13.57 -9.17 2.82
N ILE A 172 12.65 -8.44 2.18
CA ILE A 172 12.61 -6.99 2.22
C ILE A 172 11.27 -6.55 2.82
N LEU A 173 11.34 -5.90 3.97
CA LEU A 173 10.18 -5.43 4.73
C LEU A 173 9.99 -3.94 4.45
N LEU A 174 8.98 -3.57 3.64
CA LEU A 174 8.71 -2.19 3.30
C LEU A 174 7.58 -1.65 4.18
N ARG A 175 7.92 -0.72 5.09
CA ARG A 175 6.96 -0.03 5.95
C ARG A 175 6.55 1.28 5.31
N TYR A 176 5.35 1.32 4.74
CA TYR A 176 4.88 2.55 4.13
C TYR A 176 3.81 3.26 4.95
N PHE A 177 3.74 4.56 4.70
CA PHE A 177 2.86 5.49 5.37
C PHE A 177 1.51 5.55 4.65
N ASN A 178 1.00 6.68 4.25
CA ASN A 178 -0.35 6.80 3.71
C ASN A 178 -0.31 6.86 2.17
N PRO A 179 -0.49 5.74 1.44
CA PRO A 179 -0.50 5.77 -0.01
C PRO A 179 -1.73 6.51 -0.53
N VAL A 180 -1.51 7.45 -1.45
CA VAL A 180 -2.51 8.26 -2.12
C VAL A 180 -2.11 8.47 -3.58
N GLY A 181 -2.93 9.15 -4.38
CA GLY A 181 -2.62 9.38 -5.78
C GLY A 181 -3.28 8.36 -6.69
N ALA A 182 -3.00 8.47 -7.97
CA ALA A 182 -3.42 7.57 -9.03
C ALA A 182 -2.38 7.62 -10.15
N HIS A 183 -2.48 6.73 -11.13
CA HIS A 183 -1.63 6.82 -12.32
C HIS A 183 -2.01 8.06 -13.15
N ALA A 184 -1.01 8.79 -13.65
CA ALA A 184 -1.20 10.06 -14.39
C ALA A 184 -2.14 9.95 -15.60
N SER A 185 -2.34 8.75 -16.16
CA SER A 185 -3.31 8.53 -17.23
C SER A 185 -4.77 8.68 -16.81
N GLY A 186 -5.07 8.75 -15.50
CA GLY A 186 -6.43 8.75 -14.96
C GLY A 186 -7.19 7.43 -15.18
N ARG A 187 -6.50 6.33 -15.55
CA ARG A 187 -7.12 5.06 -15.91
C ARG A 187 -7.07 4.01 -14.80
N ILE A 188 -6.08 4.08 -13.91
CA ILE A 188 -5.95 3.24 -12.72
C ILE A 188 -5.81 4.10 -11.47
N GLY A 189 -6.49 3.72 -10.38
CA GLY A 189 -6.52 4.46 -9.13
C GLY A 189 -7.16 3.66 -8.00
N GLU A 190 -7.41 4.29 -6.86
CA GLU A 190 -8.05 3.65 -5.71
C GLU A 190 -9.58 3.61 -5.90
N ASP A 191 -10.17 2.40 -5.88
CA ASP A 191 -11.62 2.17 -5.91
C ASP A 191 -12.05 1.27 -4.75
N PRO A 192 -12.18 1.83 -3.52
CA PRO A 192 -12.56 1.04 -2.36
C PRO A 192 -14.02 0.58 -2.44
N LYS A 193 -14.26 -0.70 -2.12
CA LYS A 193 -15.61 -1.21 -1.98
C LYS A 193 -16.27 -0.63 -0.72
N GLY A 194 -17.39 0.07 -0.88
CA GLY A 194 -18.16 0.67 0.22
C GLY A 194 -17.70 2.08 0.61
N VAL A 195 -17.79 2.39 1.91
CA VAL A 195 -17.38 3.71 2.44
C VAL A 195 -15.86 3.74 2.59
N PRO A 196 -15.17 4.73 1.98
CA PRO A 196 -13.72 4.84 2.15
C PRO A 196 -13.34 5.08 3.60
N ASN A 197 -12.32 4.35 4.08
CA ASN A 197 -11.73 4.56 5.40
C ASN A 197 -10.58 5.58 5.37
N ASN A 198 -9.98 5.81 4.19
CA ASN A 198 -8.88 6.74 3.99
C ASN A 198 -9.38 8.12 3.59
N LEU A 199 -8.61 9.17 3.94
CA LEU A 199 -8.96 10.56 3.71
C LEU A 199 -9.13 10.86 2.21
N MET A 200 -8.14 10.55 1.37
CA MET A 200 -8.08 10.98 -0.02
C MET A 200 -9.28 10.47 -0.87
N PRO A 201 -9.65 9.17 -0.87
CA PRO A 201 -10.82 8.72 -1.60
C PRO A 201 -12.13 9.28 -1.04
N TYR A 202 -12.19 9.59 0.28
CA TYR A 202 -13.35 10.26 0.84
C TYR A 202 -13.48 11.69 0.32
N VAL A 203 -12.39 12.48 0.33
CA VAL A 203 -12.34 13.85 -0.24
C VAL A 203 -12.74 13.83 -1.72
N ALA A 204 -12.24 12.85 -2.49
CA ALA A 204 -12.60 12.69 -3.90
C ALA A 204 -14.11 12.45 -4.10
N GLN A 205 -14.75 11.64 -3.23
CA GLN A 205 -16.20 11.44 -3.25
C GLN A 205 -16.99 12.70 -2.87
N VAL A 206 -16.47 13.56 -2.00
CA VAL A 206 -17.06 14.87 -1.70
C VAL A 206 -16.90 15.79 -2.91
N ALA A 207 -15.73 15.84 -3.52
CA ALA A 207 -15.49 16.66 -4.71
C ALA A 207 -16.38 16.29 -5.89
N THR A 208 -16.73 15.00 -6.06
CA THR A 208 -17.68 14.57 -7.11
C THR A 208 -19.16 14.72 -6.72
N GLY A 209 -19.47 15.18 -5.50
CA GLY A 209 -20.84 15.33 -5.01
C GLY A 209 -21.51 14.03 -4.56
N ARG A 210 -20.77 12.92 -4.52
CA ARG A 210 -21.29 11.63 -3.97
C ARG A 210 -21.52 11.69 -2.46
N ARG A 211 -20.83 12.64 -1.78
CA ARG A 211 -20.99 12.93 -0.35
C ARG A 211 -21.18 14.42 -0.13
N PRO A 212 -21.99 14.82 0.86
CA PRO A 212 -22.28 16.23 1.08
C PRO A 212 -21.06 17.02 1.61
N GLU A 213 -20.27 16.40 2.49
CA GLU A 213 -19.13 17.05 3.17
C GLU A 213 -18.12 16.05 3.69
N LEU A 214 -16.90 16.52 3.94
CA LEU A 214 -15.85 15.80 4.64
C LEU A 214 -16.01 15.98 6.16
N ARG A 215 -15.83 14.91 6.92
CA ARG A 215 -15.72 14.97 8.37
C ARG A 215 -14.25 15.07 8.77
N VAL A 216 -13.84 16.20 9.32
CA VAL A 216 -12.51 16.42 9.90
C VAL A 216 -12.56 16.12 11.39
N PHE A 217 -11.76 15.16 11.85
CA PHE A 217 -11.82 14.66 13.22
C PHE A 217 -10.73 15.30 14.09
N GLY A 218 -11.13 16.28 14.92
CA GLY A 218 -10.27 17.08 15.78
C GLY A 218 -9.67 18.30 15.05
N ASP A 219 -9.67 19.42 15.77
CA ASP A 219 -9.05 20.68 15.38
C ASP A 219 -8.20 21.27 16.52
N ASP A 220 -7.92 20.44 17.52
CA ASP A 220 -7.25 20.81 18.77
C ASP A 220 -5.97 19.98 19.03
N TYR A 221 -5.41 19.31 17.98
CA TYR A 221 -4.11 18.66 18.06
C TYR A 221 -2.98 19.69 18.15
N ALA A 222 -1.86 19.30 18.77
CA ALA A 222 -0.63 20.12 18.81
C ALA A 222 0.10 20.04 17.46
N THR A 223 -0.54 20.54 16.39
CA THR A 223 -0.09 20.56 15.00
C THR A 223 -0.24 21.97 14.42
N ARG A 224 0.20 22.21 13.18
CA ARG A 224 0.22 23.54 12.57
C ARG A 224 -1.15 24.22 12.49
N ASP A 225 -2.21 23.45 12.21
CA ASP A 225 -3.58 23.97 12.04
C ASP A 225 -4.61 23.29 12.98
N GLY A 226 -4.11 22.52 13.95
CA GLY A 226 -4.95 21.80 14.90
C GLY A 226 -5.48 20.46 14.38
N THR A 227 -5.34 20.14 13.10
CA THR A 227 -5.78 18.85 12.55
C THR A 227 -4.64 17.82 12.49
N GLY A 228 -4.98 16.53 12.37
CA GLY A 228 -3.95 15.48 12.33
C GLY A 228 -3.05 15.57 11.10
N GLU A 229 -1.74 15.36 11.30
CA GLU A 229 -0.73 15.40 10.24
C GLU A 229 -0.24 13.99 9.88
N ARG A 230 -0.14 13.68 8.58
CA ARG A 230 0.30 12.39 8.05
C ARG A 230 1.29 12.55 6.91
N ASP A 231 2.21 11.59 6.79
CA ASP A 231 3.05 11.43 5.61
C ASP A 231 2.22 10.72 4.53
N TYR A 232 1.89 11.46 3.48
CA TYR A 232 1.23 10.92 2.29
C TYR A 232 2.29 10.62 1.23
N ILE A 233 2.25 9.43 0.67
CA ILE A 233 3.15 9.00 -0.40
C ILE A 233 2.35 8.72 -1.66
N HIS A 234 2.83 9.21 -2.80
CA HIS A 234 2.19 8.91 -4.08
C HIS A 234 2.30 7.42 -4.41
N VAL A 235 1.20 6.81 -4.84
CA VAL A 235 1.15 5.36 -5.12
C VAL A 235 2.14 4.93 -6.20
N VAL A 236 2.46 5.80 -7.16
CA VAL A 236 3.47 5.55 -8.20
C VAL A 236 4.87 5.54 -7.58
N ASP A 237 5.20 6.49 -6.69
CA ASP A 237 6.48 6.48 -5.97
C ASP A 237 6.60 5.23 -5.10
N LEU A 238 5.52 4.86 -4.41
CA LEU A 238 5.47 3.64 -3.62
C LEU A 238 5.71 2.40 -4.49
N ALA A 239 5.04 2.28 -5.65
CA ALA A 239 5.22 1.20 -6.60
C ALA A 239 6.68 1.12 -7.10
N ARG A 240 7.26 2.25 -7.48
CA ARG A 240 8.69 2.35 -7.84
C ARG A 240 9.61 1.93 -6.70
N GLY A 241 9.25 2.26 -5.43
CA GLY A 241 9.98 1.80 -4.26
C GLY A 241 10.04 0.27 -4.15
N HIS A 242 8.99 -0.45 -4.53
CA HIS A 242 8.98 -1.92 -4.59
C HIS A 242 9.88 -2.46 -5.72
N VAL A 243 9.85 -1.84 -6.89
CA VAL A 243 10.74 -2.19 -8.01
C VAL A 243 12.21 -1.98 -7.61
N ARG A 244 12.52 -0.79 -7.05
CA ARG A 244 13.89 -0.47 -6.60
C ARG A 244 14.37 -1.42 -5.50
N ALA A 245 13.50 -1.85 -4.59
CA ALA A 245 13.83 -2.83 -3.57
C ALA A 245 14.26 -4.17 -4.17
N LEU A 246 13.55 -4.67 -5.19
CA LEU A 246 13.92 -5.89 -5.90
C LEU A 246 15.26 -5.76 -6.66
N GLU A 247 15.50 -4.61 -7.29
CA GLU A 247 16.67 -4.39 -8.14
C GLU A 247 17.94 -4.12 -7.32
N ALA A 248 17.84 -3.39 -6.21
CA ALA A 248 18.98 -2.97 -5.42
C ALA A 248 19.39 -3.98 -4.35
N LEU A 249 18.44 -4.72 -3.77
CA LEU A 249 18.67 -5.61 -2.64
C LEU A 249 18.68 -7.08 -3.08
N THR A 250 19.63 -7.43 -3.95
CA THR A 250 19.70 -8.75 -4.63
C THR A 250 20.45 -9.82 -3.84
N ALA A 251 21.31 -9.43 -2.90
CA ALA A 251 22.03 -10.39 -2.04
C ALA A 251 21.10 -10.92 -0.93
N PRO A 252 21.27 -12.19 -0.49
CA PRO A 252 20.49 -12.74 0.61
C PRO A 252 20.62 -11.89 1.88
N GLN A 253 19.50 -11.44 2.41
CA GLN A 253 19.42 -10.52 3.56
C GLN A 253 18.00 -10.43 4.10
N CYS A 254 17.85 -9.92 5.34
CA CYS A 254 16.57 -9.46 5.87
C CYS A 254 16.69 -7.98 6.19
N THR A 255 16.06 -7.13 5.36
CA THR A 255 16.21 -5.67 5.45
C THR A 255 14.85 -5.01 5.62
N THR A 256 14.78 -4.00 6.50
CA THR A 256 13.58 -3.17 6.70
C THR A 256 13.86 -1.77 6.17
N VAL A 257 12.87 -1.19 5.47
CA VAL A 257 12.96 0.16 4.88
C VAL A 257 11.63 0.88 5.00
N ASN A 258 11.66 2.12 5.46
CA ASN A 258 10.51 3.03 5.43
C ASN A 258 10.34 3.61 4.04
N LEU A 259 9.11 3.56 3.51
CA LEU A 259 8.72 4.27 2.29
C LEU A 259 7.73 5.37 2.64
N GLY A 260 8.23 6.59 2.72
CA GLY A 260 7.50 7.82 2.97
C GLY A 260 8.18 8.99 2.28
N THR A 261 7.61 10.18 2.38
CA THR A 261 8.16 11.40 1.81
C THR A 261 9.06 12.14 2.80
N GLY A 262 8.93 11.87 4.11
CA GLY A 262 9.52 12.64 5.17
C GLY A 262 8.80 13.96 5.45
N MET A 263 7.65 14.19 4.81
CA MET A 263 6.81 15.37 4.96
C MET A 263 5.46 15.01 5.54
N ALA A 264 5.06 15.69 6.61
CA ALA A 264 3.74 15.54 7.17
C ALA A 264 2.82 16.67 6.66
N TYR A 265 1.66 16.29 6.13
CA TYR A 265 0.61 17.22 5.71
C TYR A 265 -0.62 17.07 6.60
N SER A 266 -1.22 18.18 6.97
CA SER A 266 -2.44 18.20 7.78
C SER A 266 -3.67 17.83 6.93
N VAL A 267 -4.78 17.51 7.62
CA VAL A 267 -6.05 17.25 6.93
C VAL A 267 -6.52 18.50 6.16
N LEU A 268 -6.37 19.71 6.72
CA LEU A 268 -6.80 20.94 6.03
C LEU A 268 -5.90 21.29 4.84
N GLU A 269 -4.58 21.03 4.91
CA GLU A 269 -3.68 21.15 3.75
C GLU A 269 -4.10 20.24 2.60
N VAL A 270 -4.50 18.98 2.91
CA VAL A 270 -5.04 18.05 1.90
C VAL A 270 -6.35 18.55 1.31
N VAL A 271 -7.27 19.07 2.14
CA VAL A 271 -8.55 19.64 1.69
C VAL A 271 -8.32 20.82 0.74
N GLU A 272 -7.40 21.72 1.09
CA GLU A 272 -7.06 22.88 0.27
C GLU A 272 -6.40 22.47 -1.06
N ALA A 273 -5.41 21.58 -1.02
CA ALA A 273 -4.74 21.06 -2.22
C ALA A 273 -5.72 20.34 -3.16
N PHE A 274 -6.63 19.55 -2.59
CA PHE A 274 -7.64 18.87 -3.38
C PHE A 274 -8.66 19.85 -3.98
N GLY A 275 -9.03 20.89 -3.24
CA GLY A 275 -9.88 21.98 -3.73
C GLY A 275 -9.25 22.69 -4.95
N ARG A 276 -7.93 22.95 -4.91
CA ARG A 276 -7.19 23.49 -6.08
C ARG A 276 -7.25 22.53 -7.27
N ALA A 277 -6.99 21.24 -7.05
CA ALA A 277 -7.02 20.22 -8.10
C ALA A 277 -8.41 20.06 -8.73
N ALA A 278 -9.48 20.12 -7.92
CA ALA A 278 -10.87 19.97 -8.37
C ALA A 278 -11.47 21.27 -8.93
N GLY A 279 -10.80 22.42 -8.79
CA GLY A 279 -11.29 23.74 -9.21
C GLY A 279 -12.52 24.22 -8.41
N ARG A 280 -12.73 23.70 -7.21
CA ARG A 280 -13.85 24.04 -6.31
C ARG A 280 -13.49 23.78 -4.85
N PRO A 281 -14.08 24.52 -3.89
CA PRO A 281 -13.89 24.24 -2.48
C PRO A 281 -14.47 22.87 -2.11
N ILE A 282 -13.80 22.20 -1.16
CA ILE A 282 -14.27 20.95 -0.57
C ILE A 282 -15.00 21.27 0.73
N PRO A 283 -16.33 21.09 0.81
CA PRO A 283 -17.04 21.35 2.06
C PRO A 283 -16.63 20.34 3.14
N TYR A 284 -16.43 20.84 4.36
CA TYR A 284 -16.09 20.01 5.52
C TYR A 284 -16.71 20.54 6.81
N ALA A 285 -16.86 19.65 7.78
CA ALA A 285 -17.26 19.97 9.15
C ALA A 285 -16.30 19.34 10.17
N ILE A 286 -16.02 20.08 11.24
CA ILE A 286 -15.18 19.60 12.34
C ILE A 286 -16.02 18.69 13.24
N HIS A 287 -15.45 17.54 13.58
CA HIS A 287 -16.01 16.55 14.51
C HIS A 287 -15.03 16.27 15.65
N PRO A 288 -15.49 15.73 16.79
CA PRO A 288 -14.61 15.29 17.88
C PRO A 288 -13.53 14.32 17.39
N ARG A 289 -12.36 14.31 18.04
CA ARG A 289 -11.26 13.35 17.75
C ARG A 289 -11.78 11.91 17.74
N ARG A 290 -11.25 11.10 16.84
CA ARG A 290 -11.46 9.65 16.90
C ARG A 290 -10.52 9.05 17.96
N PRO A 291 -10.96 8.05 18.73
CA PRO A 291 -10.07 7.31 19.63
C PRO A 291 -8.89 6.69 18.85
N GLY A 292 -7.68 6.87 19.37
CA GLY A 292 -6.46 6.32 18.76
C GLY A 292 -5.86 7.12 17.59
N ASP A 293 -6.45 8.27 17.22
CA ASP A 293 -5.82 9.13 16.20
C ASP A 293 -4.61 9.89 16.81
N LEU A 294 -3.47 9.81 16.10
CA LEU A 294 -2.23 10.49 16.46
C LEU A 294 -2.21 11.92 15.90
N ALA A 295 -1.55 12.83 16.61
CA ALA A 295 -1.39 14.23 16.18
C ALA A 295 -0.55 14.30 14.89
N CYS A 296 0.64 13.69 14.89
CA CYS A 296 1.57 13.74 13.76
C CYS A 296 2.28 12.41 13.57
N TYR A 297 2.55 12.04 12.29
CA TYR A 297 3.14 10.75 11.96
C TYR A 297 3.79 10.78 10.57
N TYR A 298 5.15 10.74 10.51
CA TYR A 298 5.91 10.78 9.25
C TYR A 298 7.25 10.04 9.32
N ALA A 299 7.74 9.62 8.16
CA ALA A 299 8.94 8.82 7.99
C ALA A 299 10.25 9.64 8.06
N ASP A 300 11.33 8.94 8.43
CA ASP A 300 12.66 9.25 7.92
C ASP A 300 12.91 8.33 6.69
N PRO A 301 12.97 8.87 5.44
CA PRO A 301 13.18 8.07 4.24
C PRO A 301 14.67 7.85 3.91
N SER A 302 15.60 8.27 4.75
CA SER A 302 17.04 8.26 4.46
C SER A 302 17.61 6.86 4.21
N ALA A 303 17.04 5.81 4.82
CA ALA A 303 17.45 4.44 4.56
C ALA A 303 17.07 3.98 3.15
N ALA A 304 15.90 4.37 2.63
CA ALA A 304 15.49 4.07 1.27
C ALA A 304 16.44 4.69 0.24
N ASP A 305 16.80 5.95 0.44
CA ASP A 305 17.78 6.63 -0.42
C ASP A 305 19.15 5.93 -0.39
N ARG A 306 19.68 5.68 0.80
CA ARG A 306 20.99 5.08 0.98
C ARG A 306 21.09 3.65 0.44
N LEU A 307 20.05 2.80 0.67
CA LEU A 307 20.08 1.38 0.34
C LEU A 307 19.59 1.08 -1.08
N MET A 308 18.69 1.87 -1.62
CA MET A 308 18.02 1.59 -2.87
C MET A 308 18.15 2.72 -3.90
N GLY A 309 18.74 3.88 -3.54
CA GLY A 309 18.77 5.06 -4.39
C GLY A 309 17.36 5.56 -4.72
N TRP A 310 16.41 5.38 -3.79
CA TRP A 310 15.01 5.72 -3.99
C TRP A 310 14.59 6.89 -3.09
N ARG A 311 13.84 7.82 -3.69
CA ARG A 311 13.16 8.92 -3.01
C ARG A 311 11.78 9.10 -3.61
N ALA A 312 10.83 9.56 -2.81
CA ALA A 312 9.53 10.02 -3.32
C ALA A 312 9.73 11.33 -4.11
N GLU A 313 9.09 11.43 -5.26
CA GLU A 313 9.26 12.56 -6.20
C GLU A 313 7.99 13.42 -6.31
N HIS A 314 6.81 12.86 -6.02
CA HIS A 314 5.54 13.55 -6.15
C HIS A 314 5.17 14.31 -4.87
N ASP A 315 4.78 15.57 -5.02
CA ASP A 315 4.26 16.41 -3.95
C ASP A 315 2.75 16.21 -3.72
N LEU A 316 2.20 16.90 -2.72
CA LEU A 316 0.77 16.82 -2.38
C LEU A 316 -0.12 17.30 -3.52
N ASP A 317 0.29 18.34 -4.29
CA ASP A 317 -0.49 18.85 -5.40
C ASP A 317 -0.56 17.81 -6.56
N ALA A 318 0.54 17.08 -6.83
CA ALA A 318 0.56 15.97 -7.77
C ALA A 318 -0.38 14.85 -7.32
N MET A 319 -0.28 14.46 -6.04
CA MET A 319 -1.16 13.43 -5.45
C MET A 319 -2.65 13.78 -5.62
N CYS A 320 -3.02 15.03 -5.33
CA CYS A 320 -4.41 15.48 -5.46
C CYS A 320 -4.87 15.57 -6.93
N ARG A 321 -4.00 16.08 -7.84
CA ARG A 321 -4.33 16.14 -9.28
C ARG A 321 -4.62 14.76 -9.86
N ASP A 322 -3.78 13.78 -9.54
CA ASP A 322 -3.88 12.45 -10.12
C ASP A 322 -5.10 11.69 -9.55
N VAL A 323 -5.40 11.86 -8.25
CA VAL A 323 -6.66 11.33 -7.68
C VAL A 323 -7.86 11.99 -8.33
N TRP A 324 -7.82 13.32 -8.55
CA TRP A 324 -8.93 14.02 -9.20
C TRP A 324 -9.10 13.58 -10.66
N ALA A 325 -8.00 13.44 -11.42
CA ALA A 325 -8.04 12.93 -12.79
C ALA A 325 -8.66 11.52 -12.85
N TRP A 326 -8.27 10.62 -11.94
CA TRP A 326 -8.87 9.30 -11.82
C TRP A 326 -10.35 9.38 -11.47
N GLN A 327 -10.72 10.06 -10.39
CA GLN A 327 -12.09 10.05 -9.86
C GLN A 327 -13.07 10.77 -10.79
N SER A 328 -12.64 11.84 -11.46
CA SER A 328 -13.49 12.58 -12.41
C SER A 328 -13.74 11.80 -13.71
N ALA A 329 -12.76 11.03 -14.17
CA ALA A 329 -12.91 10.15 -15.34
C ALA A 329 -13.64 8.84 -15.02
N ASN A 330 -13.66 8.42 -13.74
CA ASN A 330 -14.25 7.17 -13.27
C ASN A 330 -15.17 7.42 -12.05
N PRO A 331 -16.30 8.13 -12.23
CA PRO A 331 -17.17 8.49 -11.11
C PRO A 331 -17.70 7.28 -10.35
N ASP A 332 -17.89 6.15 -11.02
CA ASP A 332 -18.33 4.87 -10.44
C ASP A 332 -17.21 3.84 -10.23
N GLY A 333 -15.95 4.30 -10.26
CA GLY A 333 -14.76 3.45 -10.13
C GLY A 333 -14.57 2.55 -11.36
N TYR A 334 -14.11 1.33 -11.12
CA TYR A 334 -13.90 0.34 -12.19
C TYR A 334 -15.21 -0.25 -12.76
N ARG A 335 -16.37 0.00 -12.14
CA ARG A 335 -17.67 -0.57 -12.53
C ARG A 335 -18.39 0.20 -13.64
N GLY A 336 -17.95 1.41 -13.96
CA GLY A 336 -18.66 2.34 -14.84
C GLY A 336 -18.47 2.13 -16.35
N ASN A 337 -17.80 1.06 -16.79
CA ASN A 337 -17.53 0.80 -18.22
C ASN A 337 -18.03 -0.60 -18.65
N GLY A 338 -19.28 -0.94 -18.31
CA GLY A 338 -20.00 -2.09 -18.84
C GLY A 338 -21.01 -1.65 -19.88
#